data_77d54fad80969809f1fa2ff892217bc7
#
_entry.id   77d54fad80969809f1fa2ff892217bc7
#
_cell.length_a   1.000
_cell.length_b   1.000
_cell.length_c   1.000
_cell.angle_alpha   90.00
_cell.angle_beta   90.00
_cell.angle_gamma   90.00
#
_symmetry.space_group_name_H-M   'P 1'
#
loop_
_entity.id
_entity.type
_entity.pdbx_description
1 polymer ?
#
loop_
_entity_poly.entity_id
_entity_poly.type
_entity_poly.pdbx_seq_one_letter_code
_entity_poly.pdbx_strand_id
1 'polypeptide(L)'
;MKLGDLEFWLLTDGTFRLDGGAMFGVVPRSLWERVSPPDGRNRILMAMNSLLIRAAGKWILIETGAGDKWDAKSKDIYSFEGSPRLPEKLVARGIPPEMINIVINTHLHFDHCGWNTRLVNGEAVPVFPNARYFVQQGELDHAKAPTERDRASYFPQNFLPMEKSGQWSLLDGDAEVVPGVELIRTPGHNRDMMCVRMSGGGKTVFFFADLIPTAAHLPYPWIMAYDLYPLTTLENKKKWIQQAAREGYLVIFGHEAENPAGYLREKNNKYALEPVELDS
;
A
#
# COMPACT_ATOMS: atom_id res chain seq x y z
N MET A 1 -6.44 17.01 0.61
CA MET A 1 -7.40 17.14 -0.54
C MET A 1 -8.80 16.77 -0.09
N LYS A 2 -9.87 17.35 -0.71
CA LYS A 2 -11.29 17.10 -0.35
C LYS A 2 -12.06 16.39 -1.46
N LEU A 3 -12.92 15.44 -1.06
CA LEU A 3 -13.87 14.70 -1.90
C LEU A 3 -15.27 14.79 -1.25
N GLY A 4 -16.01 15.86 -1.51
CA GLY A 4 -17.25 16.13 -0.77
C GLY A 4 -16.96 16.26 0.73
N ASP A 5 -17.59 15.41 1.56
CA ASP A 5 -17.40 15.37 3.01
C ASP A 5 -16.18 14.56 3.47
N LEU A 6 -15.46 13.93 2.52
CA LEU A 6 -14.26 13.17 2.80
C LEU A 6 -13.03 14.05 2.56
N GLU A 7 -12.07 13.99 3.48
CA GLU A 7 -10.74 14.61 3.33
C GLU A 7 -9.65 13.54 3.40
N PHE A 8 -8.60 13.69 2.62
CA PHE A 8 -7.46 12.79 2.71
C PHE A 8 -6.12 13.49 2.50
N TRP A 9 -5.08 12.89 3.06
CA TRP A 9 -3.68 13.31 2.96
C TRP A 9 -2.83 12.12 2.62
N LEU A 10 -1.85 12.34 1.75
CA LEU A 10 -0.82 11.36 1.47
C LEU A 10 0.30 11.52 2.50
N LEU A 11 0.64 10.45 3.19
CA LEU A 11 1.77 10.34 4.08
C LEU A 11 2.74 9.31 3.54
N THR A 12 3.99 9.35 3.99
CA THR A 12 4.94 8.27 3.69
C THR A 12 5.67 7.85 4.97
N ASP A 13 5.89 6.56 5.15
CA ASP A 13 6.75 6.04 6.23
C ASP A 13 8.25 6.14 5.87
N GLY A 14 8.58 6.80 4.77
CA GLY A 14 9.91 6.91 4.22
C GLY A 14 10.07 6.10 2.95
N THR A 15 11.32 5.83 2.59
CA THR A 15 11.69 5.06 1.40
C THR A 15 12.45 3.79 1.76
N PHE A 16 12.47 2.86 0.84
CA PHE A 16 13.23 1.63 0.91
C PHE A 16 13.64 1.17 -0.50
N ARG A 17 14.39 0.09 -0.58
CA ARG A 17 14.87 -0.43 -1.86
C ARG A 17 14.63 -1.92 -1.99
N LEU A 18 14.15 -2.34 -3.16
CA LEU A 18 14.01 -3.74 -3.54
C LEU A 18 14.77 -4.03 -4.84
N ASP A 19 15.13 -5.28 -5.05
CA ASP A 19 15.78 -5.72 -6.30
C ASP A 19 14.92 -5.39 -7.51
N GLY A 20 15.48 -4.67 -8.48
CA GLY A 20 14.76 -4.23 -9.66
C GLY A 20 14.34 -5.39 -10.56
N GLY A 21 15.10 -6.48 -10.59
CA GLY A 21 14.69 -7.69 -11.33
C GLY A 21 13.45 -8.33 -10.73
N ALA A 22 13.37 -8.40 -9.40
CA ALA A 22 12.18 -8.89 -8.71
C ALA A 22 10.98 -7.96 -8.88
N MET A 23 11.19 -6.64 -8.86
CA MET A 23 10.13 -5.65 -9.05
C MET A 23 9.56 -5.65 -10.48
N PHE A 24 10.38 -5.93 -11.48
CA PHE A 24 9.94 -5.89 -12.88
C PHE A 24 9.74 -7.28 -13.52
N GLY A 25 10.02 -8.36 -12.78
CA GLY A 25 9.73 -9.72 -13.20
C GLY A 25 10.40 -10.09 -14.53
N VAL A 26 9.57 -10.40 -15.53
CA VAL A 26 10.05 -10.83 -16.86
C VAL A 26 10.51 -9.68 -17.76
N VAL A 27 10.35 -8.43 -17.34
CA VAL A 27 10.76 -7.26 -18.12
C VAL A 27 12.29 -7.15 -18.13
N PRO A 28 12.93 -7.07 -19.31
CA PRO A 28 14.40 -6.93 -19.39
C PRO A 28 14.92 -5.67 -18.69
N ARG A 29 16.01 -5.79 -17.95
CA ARG A 29 16.65 -4.67 -17.24
C ARG A 29 16.89 -3.46 -18.15
N SER A 30 17.36 -3.67 -19.39
CA SER A 30 17.59 -2.58 -20.36
C SER A 30 16.36 -1.75 -20.69
N LEU A 31 15.16 -2.20 -20.33
CA LEU A 31 13.91 -1.45 -20.45
C LEU A 31 13.56 -0.73 -19.15
N TRP A 32 13.50 -1.48 -18.02
CA TRP A 32 13.01 -0.89 -16.77
C TRP A 32 14.03 0.04 -16.09
N GLU A 33 15.35 -0.15 -16.27
CA GLU A 33 16.35 0.74 -15.68
C GLU A 33 16.29 2.20 -16.20
N ARG A 34 15.60 2.43 -17.32
CA ARG A 34 15.38 3.76 -17.90
C ARG A 34 14.30 4.56 -17.16
N VAL A 35 13.38 3.88 -16.50
CA VAL A 35 12.25 4.50 -15.78
C VAL A 35 12.35 4.32 -14.26
N SER A 36 13.18 3.39 -13.80
CA SER A 36 13.48 3.15 -12.40
C SER A 36 14.97 2.81 -12.26
N PRO A 37 15.86 3.81 -12.28
CA PRO A 37 17.30 3.60 -12.20
C PRO A 37 17.71 2.85 -10.92
N PRO A 38 18.42 1.70 -11.04
CA PRO A 38 18.86 0.95 -9.88
C PRO A 38 20.13 1.53 -9.26
N ASP A 39 20.35 1.23 -7.98
CA ASP A 39 21.64 1.45 -7.32
C ASP A 39 22.69 0.41 -7.73
N GLY A 40 23.90 0.51 -7.15
CA GLY A 40 25.00 -0.43 -7.41
C GLY A 40 24.73 -1.88 -7.00
N ARG A 41 23.64 -2.13 -6.23
CA ARG A 41 23.18 -3.47 -5.81
C ARG A 41 21.94 -3.92 -6.57
N ASN A 42 21.63 -3.33 -7.71
CA ASN A 42 20.44 -3.60 -8.55
C ASN A 42 19.09 -3.28 -7.88
N ARG A 43 19.07 -2.44 -6.84
CA ARG A 43 17.85 -2.11 -6.09
C ARG A 43 17.27 -0.78 -6.59
N ILE A 44 15.95 -0.73 -6.81
CA ILE A 44 15.22 0.50 -7.15
C ILE A 44 14.71 1.18 -5.89
N LEU A 45 14.56 2.50 -5.96
CA LEU A 45 13.97 3.31 -4.89
C LEU A 45 12.45 3.15 -4.91
N MET A 46 11.87 2.96 -3.72
CA MET A 46 10.43 2.86 -3.50
C MET A 46 10.03 3.66 -2.26
N ALA A 47 8.84 4.23 -2.26
CA ALA A 47 8.24 4.83 -1.08
C ALA A 47 7.32 3.84 -0.36
N MET A 48 6.97 4.14 0.88
CA MET A 48 5.93 3.45 1.65
C MET A 48 4.80 4.47 1.90
N ASN A 49 3.96 4.63 0.88
CA ASN A 49 2.88 5.60 0.89
C ASN A 49 1.67 5.09 1.66
N SER A 50 1.15 5.92 2.55
CA SER A 50 -0.03 5.68 3.37
C SER A 50 -1.05 6.79 3.15
N LEU A 51 -2.34 6.50 3.28
CA LEU A 51 -3.37 7.53 3.20
C LEU A 51 -4.02 7.73 4.57
N LEU A 52 -3.99 8.95 5.06
CA LEU A 52 -4.79 9.38 6.20
C LEU A 52 -6.09 9.98 5.68
N ILE A 53 -7.23 9.52 6.19
CA ILE A 53 -8.54 9.92 5.72
C ILE A 53 -9.38 10.39 6.90
N ARG A 54 -10.13 11.46 6.69
CA ARG A 54 -11.22 11.92 7.58
C ARG A 54 -12.55 11.69 6.86
N ALA A 55 -13.34 10.74 7.34
CA ALA A 55 -14.64 10.41 6.76
C ALA A 55 -15.62 9.94 7.84
N ALA A 56 -16.89 10.31 7.73
CA ALA A 56 -17.96 9.95 8.66
C ALA A 56 -17.60 10.17 10.15
N GLY A 57 -16.87 11.24 10.44
CA GLY A 57 -16.42 11.56 11.79
C GLY A 57 -15.25 10.70 12.31
N LYS A 58 -14.64 9.83 11.49
CA LYS A 58 -13.57 8.91 11.87
C LYS A 58 -12.24 9.28 11.22
N TRP A 59 -11.14 8.97 11.89
CA TRP A 59 -9.80 8.92 11.32
C TRP A 59 -9.49 7.51 10.83
N ILE A 60 -9.14 7.38 9.57
CA ILE A 60 -8.86 6.12 8.88
C ILE A 60 -7.45 6.20 8.32
N LEU A 61 -6.65 5.17 8.53
CA LEU A 61 -5.31 5.04 7.98
C LEU A 61 -5.27 3.84 7.04
N ILE A 62 -4.89 4.06 5.79
CA ILE A 62 -4.62 2.99 4.81
C ILE A 62 -3.11 2.79 4.76
N GLU A 63 -2.66 1.58 4.99
CA GLU A 63 -1.28 1.14 5.14
C GLU A 63 -0.54 1.77 6.31
N THR A 64 0.40 1.03 6.85
CA THR A 64 1.18 1.47 8.01
C THR A 64 2.70 1.37 7.79
N GLY A 65 3.16 1.29 6.55
CA GLY A 65 4.58 1.25 6.23
C GLY A 65 5.33 0.04 6.80
N ALA A 66 6.66 0.11 6.83
CA ALA A 66 7.51 -1.01 7.26
C ALA A 66 7.78 -1.06 8.77
N GLY A 67 7.49 0.01 9.51
CA GLY A 67 7.80 0.06 10.93
C GLY A 67 9.29 0.20 11.25
N ASP A 68 9.65 -0.10 12.50
CA ASP A 68 11.00 0.08 13.03
C ASP A 68 11.65 -1.20 13.59
N LYS A 69 10.96 -2.34 13.52
CA LYS A 69 11.38 -3.62 14.12
C LYS A 69 12.41 -4.39 13.29
N TRP A 70 13.37 -3.69 12.71
CA TRP A 70 14.35 -4.22 11.79
C TRP A 70 15.71 -4.42 12.43
N ASP A 71 16.35 -5.56 12.18
CA ASP A 71 17.75 -5.79 12.51
C ASP A 71 18.69 -5.04 11.54
N ALA A 72 19.98 -5.00 11.90
CA ALA A 72 20.98 -4.29 11.11
C ALA A 72 21.15 -4.88 9.69
N LYS A 73 21.01 -6.20 9.53
CA LYS A 73 21.11 -6.88 8.24
C LYS A 73 19.95 -6.48 7.32
N SER A 74 18.74 -6.50 7.83
CA SER A 74 17.55 -6.12 7.07
C SER A 74 17.57 -4.64 6.70
N LYS A 75 18.03 -3.76 7.62
CA LYS A 75 18.24 -2.34 7.31
C LYS A 75 19.21 -2.13 6.15
N ASP A 76 20.31 -2.88 6.09
CA ASP A 76 21.24 -2.83 4.95
C ASP A 76 20.63 -3.38 3.66
N ILE A 77 19.90 -4.50 3.73
CA ILE A 77 19.25 -5.10 2.56
C ILE A 77 18.24 -4.14 1.94
N TYR A 78 17.32 -3.62 2.75
CA TYR A 78 16.21 -2.78 2.29
C TYR A 78 16.55 -1.29 2.23
N SER A 79 17.67 -0.86 2.82
CA SER A 79 18.08 0.55 2.83
C SER A 79 16.96 1.49 3.24
N PHE A 80 16.31 1.22 4.37
CA PHE A 80 15.22 2.07 4.88
C PHE A 80 15.73 3.47 5.19
N GLU A 81 15.09 4.49 4.61
CA GLU A 81 15.39 5.90 4.78
C GLU A 81 14.13 6.70 5.10
N GLY A 82 14.31 7.84 5.73
CA GLY A 82 13.23 8.78 6.03
C GLY A 82 12.98 8.94 7.53
N SER A 83 12.88 10.20 7.93
CA SER A 83 12.48 10.67 9.26
C SER A 83 11.80 12.03 9.08
N PRO A 84 10.73 12.32 9.81
CA PRO A 84 10.06 11.46 10.81
C PRO A 84 9.34 10.27 10.19
N ARG A 85 9.10 9.21 10.99
CA ARG A 85 8.34 8.01 10.59
C ARG A 85 6.83 8.25 10.69
N LEU A 86 6.03 7.32 10.17
CA LEU A 86 4.58 7.50 10.05
C LEU A 86 3.87 7.88 11.37
N PRO A 87 4.10 7.24 12.53
CA PRO A 87 3.45 7.65 13.78
C PRO A 87 3.83 9.08 14.22
N GLU A 88 5.09 9.48 13.99
CA GLU A 88 5.58 10.83 14.30
C GLU A 88 4.92 11.88 13.40
N LYS A 89 4.72 11.56 12.12
CA LYS A 89 4.00 12.42 11.16
C LYS A 89 2.54 12.61 11.54
N LEU A 90 1.89 11.57 12.06
CA LEU A 90 0.52 11.68 12.59
C LEU A 90 0.48 12.61 13.81
N VAL A 91 1.39 12.43 14.77
CA VAL A 91 1.49 13.30 15.97
C VAL A 91 1.75 14.76 15.58
N ALA A 92 2.65 15.02 14.63
CA ALA A 92 2.95 16.37 14.14
C ALA A 92 1.74 17.07 13.51
N ARG A 93 0.73 16.29 13.05
CA ARG A 93 -0.56 16.80 12.54
C ARG A 93 -1.62 16.95 13.64
N GLY A 94 -1.28 16.70 14.90
CA GLY A 94 -2.23 16.70 16.01
C GLY A 94 -3.18 15.48 16.02
N ILE A 95 -2.78 14.40 15.36
CA ILE A 95 -3.55 13.15 15.24
C ILE A 95 -2.71 12.01 15.83
N PRO A 96 -2.58 11.93 17.16
CA PRO A 96 -1.82 10.86 17.79
C PRO A 96 -2.47 9.49 17.48
N PRO A 97 -1.70 8.39 17.57
CA PRO A 97 -2.17 7.04 17.23
C PRO A 97 -3.49 6.63 17.90
N GLU A 98 -3.76 7.11 19.09
CA GLU A 98 -4.99 6.84 19.86
C GLU A 98 -6.25 7.43 19.21
N MET A 99 -6.10 8.42 18.31
CA MET A 99 -7.21 9.01 17.57
C MET A 99 -7.59 8.21 16.31
N ILE A 100 -6.74 7.32 15.84
CA ILE A 100 -7.05 6.48 14.67
C ILE A 100 -8.14 5.47 15.05
N ASN A 101 -9.24 5.51 14.32
CA ASN A 101 -10.41 4.66 14.55
C ASN A 101 -10.38 3.39 13.70
N ILE A 102 -9.78 3.50 12.50
CA ILE A 102 -9.73 2.41 11.52
C ILE A 102 -8.34 2.37 10.89
N VAL A 103 -7.76 1.18 10.81
CA VAL A 103 -6.60 0.87 9.97
C VAL A 103 -7.04 -0.10 8.89
N ILE A 104 -6.64 0.14 7.66
CA ILE A 104 -6.88 -0.74 6.53
C ILE A 104 -5.53 -1.22 6.03
N ASN A 105 -5.29 -2.52 6.08
CA ASN A 105 -4.16 -3.15 5.41
C ASN A 105 -4.66 -3.79 4.13
N THR A 106 -4.16 -3.36 2.98
CA THR A 106 -4.53 -3.96 1.69
C THR A 106 -4.11 -5.42 1.63
N HIS A 107 -2.98 -5.71 2.25
CA HIS A 107 -2.43 -7.04 2.53
C HIS A 107 -1.42 -6.96 3.68
N LEU A 108 -0.82 -8.08 4.08
CA LEU A 108 0.00 -8.16 5.29
C LEU A 108 1.51 -8.33 5.03
N HIS A 109 2.02 -7.91 3.88
CA HIS A 109 3.46 -7.82 3.69
C HIS A 109 4.05 -6.76 4.62
N PHE A 110 5.34 -6.89 4.92
CA PHE A 110 6.01 -6.13 5.96
C PHE A 110 5.98 -4.61 5.77
N ASP A 111 5.97 -4.15 4.54
CA ASP A 111 6.01 -2.76 4.13
C ASP A 111 4.62 -2.09 4.07
N HIS A 112 3.56 -2.85 4.31
CA HIS A 112 2.17 -2.40 4.41
C HIS A 112 1.60 -2.44 5.82
N CYS A 113 2.13 -3.32 6.69
CA CYS A 113 1.60 -3.53 8.03
C CYS A 113 2.62 -3.36 9.18
N GLY A 114 3.79 -2.77 8.89
CA GLY A 114 4.89 -2.68 9.84
C GLY A 114 4.57 -1.90 11.11
N TRP A 115 3.98 -0.71 11.02
CA TRP A 115 3.53 0.05 12.18
C TRP A 115 2.16 -0.38 12.72
N ASN A 116 1.60 -1.49 12.29
CA ASN A 116 0.50 -2.07 13.06
C ASN A 116 0.92 -2.30 14.52
N THR A 117 2.22 -2.60 14.72
CA THR A 117 2.78 -2.84 16.05
C THR A 117 4.12 -2.14 16.24
N ARG A 118 4.47 -1.91 17.51
CA ARG A 118 5.81 -1.52 17.97
C ARG A 118 6.28 -2.43 19.09
N LEU A 119 7.57 -2.46 19.35
CA LEU A 119 8.10 -3.20 20.49
C LEU A 119 8.03 -2.34 21.76
N VAL A 120 7.45 -2.91 22.82
CA VAL A 120 7.47 -2.35 24.17
C VAL A 120 7.98 -3.44 25.11
N ASN A 121 9.12 -3.22 25.72
CA ASN A 121 9.80 -4.23 26.57
C ASN A 121 10.02 -5.58 25.89
N GLY A 122 10.26 -5.56 24.55
CA GLY A 122 10.49 -6.76 23.74
C GLY A 122 9.22 -7.46 23.23
N GLU A 123 8.05 -6.99 23.62
CA GLU A 123 6.77 -7.50 23.11
C GLU A 123 6.18 -6.58 22.02
N ALA A 124 5.62 -7.17 20.96
CA ALA A 124 4.93 -6.44 19.92
C ALA A 124 3.51 -6.09 20.41
N VAL A 125 3.22 -4.78 20.46
CA VAL A 125 1.91 -4.25 20.87
C VAL A 125 1.33 -3.35 19.77
N PRO A 126 -0.01 -3.28 19.62
CA PRO A 126 -0.65 -2.40 18.65
C PRO A 126 -0.24 -0.93 18.82
N VAL A 127 0.11 -0.27 17.71
CA VAL A 127 0.41 1.18 17.70
C VAL A 127 -0.86 2.00 17.76
N PHE A 128 -1.95 1.53 17.17
CA PHE A 128 -3.24 2.22 17.12
C PHE A 128 -4.23 1.50 18.03
N PRO A 129 -4.20 1.78 19.36
CA PRO A 129 -4.88 0.94 20.36
C PRO A 129 -6.41 0.98 20.27
N ASN A 130 -6.97 2.07 19.72
CA ASN A 130 -8.42 2.25 19.59
C ASN A 130 -8.95 1.89 18.19
N ALA A 131 -8.07 1.47 17.28
CA ALA A 131 -8.45 1.18 15.90
C ALA A 131 -9.04 -0.23 15.75
N ARG A 132 -10.00 -0.36 14.81
CA ARG A 132 -10.35 -1.63 14.17
C ARG A 132 -9.47 -1.79 12.93
N TYR A 133 -8.83 -2.95 12.78
CA TYR A 133 -7.96 -3.25 11.65
C TYR A 133 -8.71 -4.11 10.63
N PHE A 134 -8.82 -3.62 9.40
CA PHE A 134 -9.51 -4.31 8.31
C PHE A 134 -8.51 -5.01 7.40
N VAL A 135 -8.76 -6.27 7.12
CA VAL A 135 -8.01 -7.12 6.18
C VAL A 135 -8.94 -8.24 5.69
N GLN A 136 -8.65 -8.85 4.56
CA GLN A 136 -9.36 -10.06 4.13
C GLN A 136 -9.02 -11.24 5.03
N GLN A 137 -10.01 -12.07 5.36
CA GLN A 137 -9.82 -13.30 6.15
C GLN A 137 -8.77 -14.21 5.50
N GLY A 138 -8.88 -14.41 4.17
CA GLY A 138 -7.95 -15.27 3.45
C GLY A 138 -6.52 -14.75 3.45
N GLU A 139 -6.31 -13.42 3.49
CA GLU A 139 -4.99 -12.82 3.63
C GLU A 139 -4.38 -13.10 5.01
N LEU A 140 -5.16 -12.94 6.08
CA LEU A 140 -4.70 -13.26 7.43
C LEU A 140 -4.37 -14.76 7.59
N ASP A 141 -5.19 -15.62 7.00
CA ASP A 141 -4.96 -17.07 7.04
C ASP A 141 -3.67 -17.44 6.28
N HIS A 142 -3.45 -16.82 5.11
CA HIS A 142 -2.23 -17.00 4.34
C HIS A 142 -0.99 -16.45 5.09
N ALA A 143 -1.08 -15.26 5.67
CA ALA A 143 0.01 -14.65 6.44
C ALA A 143 0.46 -15.51 7.64
N LYS A 144 -0.46 -16.29 8.24
CA LYS A 144 -0.15 -17.24 9.33
C LYS A 144 0.55 -18.51 8.83
N ALA A 145 0.31 -18.90 7.58
CA ALA A 145 0.87 -20.10 6.97
C ALA A 145 1.34 -19.85 5.53
N PRO A 146 2.29 -18.90 5.33
CA PRO A 146 2.76 -18.54 4.00
C PRO A 146 3.55 -19.67 3.36
N THR A 147 3.64 -19.64 2.03
CA THR A 147 4.43 -20.59 1.29
C THR A 147 5.94 -20.30 1.36
N GLU A 148 6.78 -21.24 0.95
CA GLU A 148 8.23 -21.04 0.85
C GLU A 148 8.60 -19.89 -0.09
N ARG A 149 7.72 -19.55 -1.04
CA ARG A 149 7.93 -18.49 -2.02
C ARG A 149 7.84 -17.10 -1.40
N ASP A 150 6.90 -16.88 -0.48
CA ASP A 150 6.50 -15.55 0.01
C ASP A 150 6.64 -15.35 1.52
N ARG A 151 7.00 -16.39 2.27
CA ARG A 151 7.17 -16.30 3.74
C ARG A 151 8.12 -15.21 4.22
N ALA A 152 9.07 -14.79 3.35
CA ALA A 152 10.00 -13.71 3.68
C ALA A 152 9.34 -12.33 3.74
N SER A 153 8.11 -12.19 3.22
CA SER A 153 7.34 -10.94 3.24
C SER A 153 6.44 -10.80 4.47
N TYR A 154 6.22 -11.89 5.23
CA TYR A 154 5.29 -11.91 6.35
C TYR A 154 6.02 -11.99 7.70
N PHE A 155 5.78 -11.00 8.57
CA PHE A 155 6.34 -10.98 9.92
C PHE A 155 5.23 -11.10 10.97
N PRO A 156 5.08 -12.25 11.65
CA PRO A 156 4.00 -12.51 12.60
C PRO A 156 3.81 -11.43 13.66
N GLN A 157 4.90 -10.80 14.08
CA GLN A 157 4.87 -9.69 15.04
C GLN A 157 4.10 -8.44 14.53
N ASN A 158 3.87 -8.31 13.22
CA ASN A 158 3.14 -7.18 12.64
C ASN A 158 1.62 -7.38 12.65
N PHE A 159 1.12 -8.62 12.78
CA PHE A 159 -0.31 -8.90 12.64
C PHE A 159 -0.91 -9.80 13.74
N LEU A 160 -0.15 -10.69 14.38
CA LEU A 160 -0.68 -11.54 15.45
C LEU A 160 -1.12 -10.76 16.69
N PRO A 161 -0.50 -9.65 17.11
CA PRO A 161 -0.97 -8.88 18.26
C PRO A 161 -2.40 -8.37 18.14
N MET A 162 -2.88 -8.01 16.92
CA MET A 162 -4.26 -7.59 16.69
C MET A 162 -5.27 -8.73 16.88
N GLU A 163 -4.87 -9.98 16.65
CA GLU A 163 -5.71 -11.14 16.97
C GLU A 163 -5.87 -11.28 18.48
N LYS A 164 -4.78 -11.18 19.25
CA LYS A 164 -4.81 -11.25 20.70
C LYS A 164 -5.62 -10.12 21.34
N SER A 165 -5.55 -8.91 20.78
CA SER A 165 -6.31 -7.73 21.26
C SER A 165 -7.77 -7.70 20.77
N GLY A 166 -8.16 -8.60 19.86
CA GLY A 166 -9.51 -8.61 19.27
C GLY A 166 -9.79 -7.41 18.35
N GLN A 167 -8.76 -6.80 17.76
CA GLN A 167 -8.90 -5.60 16.93
C GLN A 167 -9.18 -5.88 15.45
N TRP A 168 -9.05 -7.13 14.98
CA TRP A 168 -9.36 -7.48 13.61
C TRP A 168 -10.84 -7.30 13.27
N SER A 169 -11.10 -6.75 12.08
CA SER A 169 -12.36 -6.77 11.34
C SER A 169 -12.11 -7.49 10.03
N LEU A 170 -12.35 -8.77 10.01
CA LEU A 170 -12.04 -9.64 8.89
C LEU A 170 -13.13 -9.56 7.82
N LEU A 171 -12.73 -9.48 6.57
CA LEU A 171 -13.59 -9.36 5.39
C LEU A 171 -13.54 -10.63 4.55
N ASP A 172 -14.62 -10.87 3.81
CA ASP A 172 -14.70 -11.89 2.77
C ASP A 172 -15.33 -11.25 1.52
N GLY A 173 -14.48 -10.65 0.66
CA GLY A 173 -14.88 -9.92 -0.53
C GLY A 173 -14.89 -8.40 -0.37
N ASP A 174 -15.61 -7.73 -1.27
CA ASP A 174 -15.70 -6.27 -1.30
C ASP A 174 -16.54 -5.75 -0.12
N ALA A 175 -16.15 -4.59 0.44
CA ALA A 175 -16.86 -3.99 1.56
C ALA A 175 -16.76 -2.47 1.57
N GLU A 176 -17.82 -1.79 1.98
CA GLU A 176 -17.80 -0.38 2.33
C GLU A 176 -17.56 -0.25 3.85
N VAL A 177 -16.44 0.37 4.25
CA VAL A 177 -16.04 0.50 5.66
C VAL A 177 -16.73 1.67 6.33
N VAL A 178 -16.85 2.77 5.62
CA VAL A 178 -17.66 3.95 5.93
C VAL A 178 -18.19 4.51 4.61
N PRO A 179 -19.26 5.31 4.60
CA PRO A 179 -19.78 5.89 3.38
C PRO A 179 -18.70 6.54 2.53
N GLY A 180 -18.56 6.08 1.29
CA GLY A 180 -17.58 6.57 0.33
C GLY A 180 -16.16 5.98 0.45
N VAL A 181 -15.91 5.02 1.33
CA VAL A 181 -14.63 4.29 1.42
C VAL A 181 -14.87 2.79 1.24
N GLU A 182 -14.54 2.29 0.06
CA GLU A 182 -14.75 0.92 -0.36
C GLU A 182 -13.44 0.16 -0.47
N LEU A 183 -13.42 -1.05 0.06
CA LEU A 183 -12.34 -2.02 -0.08
C LEU A 183 -12.72 -3.00 -1.17
N ILE A 184 -11.91 -3.11 -2.20
CA ILE A 184 -12.19 -3.91 -3.38
C ILE A 184 -11.15 -5.02 -3.47
N ARG A 185 -11.60 -6.26 -3.38
CA ARG A 185 -10.70 -7.41 -3.51
C ARG A 185 -10.15 -7.46 -4.94
N THR A 186 -8.83 -7.40 -5.06
CA THR A 186 -8.08 -7.36 -6.32
C THR A 186 -6.98 -8.41 -6.30
N PRO A 187 -7.32 -9.69 -6.47
CA PRO A 187 -6.35 -10.77 -6.45
C PRO A 187 -5.29 -10.61 -7.54
N GLY A 188 -4.08 -11.12 -7.26
CA GLY A 188 -2.98 -11.08 -8.22
C GLY A 188 -1.64 -11.07 -7.53
N HIS A 189 -1.28 -9.99 -6.86
CA HIS A 189 -0.08 -9.89 -6.03
C HIS A 189 -0.10 -11.00 -4.98
N ASN A 190 -1.14 -11.05 -4.17
CA ASN A 190 -1.56 -12.25 -3.47
C ASN A 190 -3.05 -12.54 -3.74
N ARG A 191 -3.57 -13.62 -3.14
CA ARG A 191 -4.92 -14.10 -3.43
C ARG A 191 -6.01 -13.14 -2.97
N ASP A 192 -5.78 -12.46 -1.85
CA ASP A 192 -6.80 -11.73 -1.12
C ASP A 192 -6.44 -10.25 -0.88
N MET A 193 -5.48 -9.71 -1.67
CA MET A 193 -5.14 -8.30 -1.64
C MET A 193 -6.32 -7.41 -2.04
N MET A 194 -6.39 -6.21 -1.48
CA MET A 194 -7.39 -5.20 -1.77
C MET A 194 -6.77 -3.93 -2.35
N CYS A 195 -7.51 -3.27 -3.26
CA CYS A 195 -7.35 -1.85 -3.54
C CYS A 195 -8.39 -1.05 -2.75
N VAL A 196 -8.19 0.26 -2.61
CA VAL A 196 -9.16 1.12 -1.92
C VAL A 196 -9.71 2.18 -2.87
N ARG A 197 -11.04 2.26 -2.96
CA ARG A 197 -11.75 3.30 -3.70
C ARG A 197 -12.38 4.28 -2.73
N MET A 198 -12.10 5.56 -2.91
CA MET A 198 -12.73 6.64 -2.17
C MET A 198 -13.56 7.49 -3.11
N SER A 199 -14.83 7.75 -2.77
CA SER A 199 -15.75 8.49 -3.63
C SER A 199 -16.50 9.55 -2.82
N GLY A 200 -16.60 10.76 -3.37
CA GLY A 200 -17.33 11.86 -2.77
C GLY A 200 -17.31 13.11 -3.66
N GLY A 201 -18.36 13.95 -3.61
CA GLY A 201 -18.43 15.18 -4.38
C GLY A 201 -18.30 14.98 -5.90
N GLY A 202 -18.74 13.84 -6.43
CA GLY A 202 -18.63 13.49 -7.86
C GLY A 202 -17.21 13.14 -8.33
N LYS A 203 -16.27 12.93 -7.43
CA LYS A 203 -14.89 12.54 -7.73
C LYS A 203 -14.57 11.19 -7.09
N THR A 204 -13.62 10.49 -7.69
CA THR A 204 -13.12 9.18 -7.19
C THR A 204 -11.60 9.19 -7.10
N VAL A 205 -11.10 8.66 -6.00
CA VAL A 205 -9.69 8.36 -5.80
C VAL A 205 -9.53 6.84 -5.70
N PHE A 206 -8.49 6.31 -6.32
CA PHE A 206 -8.22 4.87 -6.31
C PHE A 206 -6.78 4.60 -5.88
N PHE A 207 -6.61 3.94 -4.74
CA PHE A 207 -5.32 3.51 -4.23
C PHE A 207 -5.03 2.11 -4.74
N PHE A 208 -3.99 1.97 -5.58
CA PHE A 208 -3.68 0.73 -6.27
C PHE A 208 -2.99 -0.33 -5.39
N ALA A 209 -2.39 0.08 -4.29
CA ALA A 209 -1.52 -0.80 -3.52
C ALA A 209 -0.55 -1.57 -4.44
N ASP A 210 -0.36 -2.87 -4.22
CA ASP A 210 0.57 -3.69 -5.00
C ASP A 210 -0.03 -4.32 -6.27
N LEU A 211 -1.26 -3.99 -6.62
CA LEU A 211 -1.77 -4.28 -7.96
C LEU A 211 -0.96 -3.53 -9.03
N ILE A 212 -0.60 -2.26 -8.74
CA ILE A 212 0.27 -1.41 -9.55
C ILE A 212 1.11 -0.58 -8.57
N PRO A 213 2.30 -1.05 -8.17
CA PRO A 213 3.06 -0.44 -7.08
C PRO A 213 3.60 0.95 -7.41
N THR A 214 4.00 1.19 -8.67
CA THR A 214 4.53 2.50 -9.14
C THR A 214 3.99 2.83 -10.53
N ALA A 215 4.13 4.09 -10.97
CA ALA A 215 3.76 4.52 -12.32
C ALA A 215 4.55 3.77 -13.41
N ALA A 216 5.76 3.32 -13.12
CA ALA A 216 6.55 2.50 -14.05
C ALA A 216 5.89 1.15 -14.36
N HIS A 217 5.02 0.65 -13.48
CA HIS A 217 4.26 -0.59 -13.67
C HIS A 217 2.95 -0.42 -14.44
N LEU A 218 2.62 0.78 -14.96
CA LEU A 218 1.41 0.99 -15.77
C LEU A 218 1.34 0.12 -17.03
N PRO A 219 2.42 -0.14 -17.79
CA PRO A 219 2.35 -1.06 -18.92
C PRO A 219 1.87 -2.45 -18.47
N TYR A 220 0.89 -3.03 -19.18
CA TYR A 220 0.23 -4.27 -18.76
C TYR A 220 1.19 -5.43 -18.45
N PRO A 221 2.23 -5.73 -19.28
CA PRO A 221 3.12 -6.84 -18.99
C PRO A 221 4.14 -6.57 -17.87
N TRP A 222 4.21 -5.35 -17.34
CA TRP A 222 5.15 -4.98 -16.28
C TRP A 222 4.55 -5.37 -14.94
N ILE A 223 4.83 -6.59 -14.51
CA ILE A 223 4.28 -7.27 -13.34
C ILE A 223 5.45 -7.77 -12.50
N MET A 224 5.32 -7.66 -11.19
CA MET A 224 6.37 -8.08 -10.26
C MET A 224 6.55 -9.60 -10.26
N ALA A 225 7.80 -10.06 -10.06
CA ALA A 225 8.05 -11.47 -9.75
C ALA A 225 7.51 -11.86 -8.36
N TYR A 226 7.21 -10.89 -7.51
CA TYR A 226 6.54 -11.10 -6.23
C TYR A 226 5.08 -11.52 -6.37
N ASP A 227 4.44 -11.24 -7.51
CA ASP A 227 3.04 -11.61 -7.72
C ASP A 227 2.88 -13.13 -7.75
N LEU A 228 2.02 -13.64 -6.87
CA LEU A 228 1.75 -15.08 -6.80
C LEU A 228 0.87 -15.54 -7.98
N TYR A 229 0.04 -14.63 -8.51
CA TYR A 229 -0.92 -14.92 -9.59
C TYR A 229 -0.78 -13.88 -10.72
N PRO A 230 0.34 -13.86 -11.46
CA PRO A 230 0.66 -12.77 -12.39
C PRO A 230 -0.35 -12.62 -13.54
N LEU A 231 -1.00 -13.68 -13.99
CA LEU A 231 -2.07 -13.58 -15.00
C LEU A 231 -3.34 -12.94 -14.44
N THR A 232 -3.65 -13.20 -13.17
CA THR A 232 -4.76 -12.53 -12.48
C THR A 232 -4.44 -11.05 -12.24
N THR A 233 -3.20 -10.72 -11.87
CA THR A 233 -2.70 -9.34 -11.82
C THR A 233 -2.93 -8.64 -13.17
N LEU A 234 -2.55 -9.28 -14.27
CA LEU A 234 -2.72 -8.74 -15.62
C LEU A 234 -4.17 -8.35 -15.92
N GLU A 235 -5.12 -9.24 -15.61
CA GLU A 235 -6.56 -8.97 -15.84
C GLU A 235 -7.08 -7.84 -14.95
N ASN A 236 -6.71 -7.80 -13.67
CA ASN A 236 -7.08 -6.72 -12.76
C ASN A 236 -6.44 -5.38 -13.17
N LYS A 237 -5.18 -5.37 -13.58
CA LYS A 237 -4.53 -4.16 -14.13
C LYS A 237 -5.29 -3.61 -15.33
N LYS A 238 -5.63 -4.44 -16.32
CA LYS A 238 -6.41 -4.01 -17.48
C LYS A 238 -7.74 -3.38 -17.06
N LYS A 239 -8.49 -4.06 -16.20
CA LYS A 239 -9.78 -3.58 -15.69
C LYS A 239 -9.65 -2.19 -15.06
N TRP A 240 -8.77 -2.06 -14.06
CA TRP A 240 -8.73 -0.87 -13.23
C TRP A 240 -8.01 0.30 -13.89
N ILE A 241 -6.99 0.07 -14.72
CA ILE A 241 -6.35 1.13 -15.53
C ILE A 241 -7.35 1.72 -16.51
N GLN A 242 -8.08 0.88 -17.26
CA GLN A 242 -9.08 1.34 -18.22
C GLN A 242 -10.22 2.10 -17.55
N GLN A 243 -10.71 1.58 -16.43
CA GLN A 243 -11.77 2.24 -15.68
C GLN A 243 -11.31 3.58 -15.13
N ALA A 244 -10.14 3.64 -14.48
CA ALA A 244 -9.60 4.87 -13.92
C ALA A 244 -9.37 5.95 -14.99
N ALA A 245 -8.85 5.57 -16.15
CA ALA A 245 -8.65 6.50 -17.28
C ALA A 245 -9.97 7.01 -17.84
N ARG A 246 -10.96 6.11 -18.07
CA ARG A 246 -12.25 6.45 -18.65
C ARG A 246 -13.10 7.33 -17.72
N GLU A 247 -13.07 7.04 -16.42
CA GLU A 247 -13.91 7.72 -15.42
C GLU A 247 -13.16 8.88 -14.71
N GLY A 248 -11.90 9.12 -15.07
CA GLY A 248 -11.12 10.23 -14.54
C GLY A 248 -10.80 10.09 -13.06
N TYR A 249 -10.46 8.88 -12.59
CA TYR A 249 -10.04 8.67 -11.21
C TYR A 249 -8.69 9.33 -10.94
N LEU A 250 -8.56 9.97 -9.79
CA LEU A 250 -7.24 10.27 -9.23
C LEU A 250 -6.66 8.97 -8.69
N VAL A 251 -5.58 8.48 -9.29
CA VAL A 251 -4.93 7.25 -8.84
C VAL A 251 -3.77 7.57 -7.91
N ILE A 252 -3.52 6.68 -6.94
CA ILE A 252 -2.42 6.77 -5.99
C ILE A 252 -1.69 5.43 -5.95
N PHE A 253 -0.35 5.48 -5.99
CA PHE A 253 0.53 4.32 -5.97
C PHE A 253 1.15 4.13 -4.59
N GLY A 254 1.15 2.90 -4.08
CA GLY A 254 1.70 2.55 -2.78
C GLY A 254 3.21 2.78 -2.67
N HIS A 255 3.95 2.61 -3.77
CA HIS A 255 5.40 2.60 -3.77
C HIS A 255 6.08 3.64 -4.67
N GLU A 256 5.32 4.52 -5.29
CA GLU A 256 5.88 5.60 -6.12
C GLU A 256 6.52 6.69 -5.22
N ALA A 257 7.80 6.98 -5.48
CA ALA A 257 8.58 7.89 -4.65
C ALA A 257 8.53 9.36 -5.11
N GLU A 258 8.38 9.59 -6.42
CA GLU A 258 8.46 10.94 -6.98
C GLU A 258 7.09 11.55 -7.28
N ASN A 259 6.25 10.82 -7.99
CA ASN A 259 4.93 11.27 -8.43
C ASN A 259 3.86 10.27 -7.98
N PRO A 260 3.54 10.20 -6.68
CA PRO A 260 2.70 9.15 -6.12
C PRO A 260 1.23 9.21 -6.54
N ALA A 261 0.78 10.32 -7.15
CA ALA A 261 -0.61 10.51 -7.54
C ALA A 261 -0.74 11.22 -8.89
N GLY A 262 -1.86 10.98 -9.56
CA GLY A 262 -2.19 11.66 -10.82
C GLY A 262 -3.40 11.06 -11.52
N TYR A 263 -3.64 11.54 -12.72
CA TYR A 263 -4.68 11.01 -13.61
C TYR A 263 -4.06 10.14 -14.68
N LEU A 264 -4.71 9.04 -15.03
CA LEU A 264 -4.28 8.20 -16.14
C LEU A 264 -4.77 8.79 -17.47
N ARG A 265 -3.82 8.96 -18.42
CA ARG A 265 -4.13 9.41 -19.77
C ARG A 265 -3.78 8.33 -20.78
N GLU A 266 -4.74 8.01 -21.63
CA GLU A 266 -4.50 7.09 -22.73
C GLU A 266 -3.97 7.84 -23.95
N LYS A 267 -2.86 7.35 -24.51
CA LYS A 267 -2.29 7.84 -25.77
C LYS A 267 -1.70 6.66 -26.55
N ASN A 268 -2.15 6.46 -27.77
CA ASN A 268 -1.68 5.38 -28.65
C ASN A 268 -1.76 3.99 -28.00
N ASN A 269 -2.89 3.66 -27.37
CA ASN A 269 -3.13 2.42 -26.63
C ASN A 269 -2.16 2.16 -25.46
N LYS A 270 -1.54 3.20 -24.94
CA LYS A 270 -0.70 3.15 -23.73
C LYS A 270 -1.24 4.13 -22.71
N TYR A 271 -1.06 3.79 -21.44
CA TYR A 271 -1.43 4.65 -20.32
C TYR A 271 -0.19 5.30 -19.71
N ALA A 272 -0.30 6.57 -19.38
CA ALA A 272 0.72 7.33 -18.68
C ALA A 272 0.08 8.13 -17.55
N LEU A 273 0.85 8.39 -16.50
CA LEU A 273 0.45 9.25 -15.40
C LEU A 273 0.60 10.71 -15.80
N GLU A 274 -0.44 11.50 -15.61
CA GLU A 274 -0.39 12.96 -15.53
C GLU A 274 -0.33 13.32 -14.03
N PRO A 275 0.86 13.68 -13.49
CA PRO A 275 1.04 13.85 -12.06
C PRO A 275 0.20 14.98 -11.48
N VAL A 276 -0.19 14.81 -10.22
CA VAL A 276 -0.85 15.83 -9.41
C VAL A 276 -0.15 15.92 -8.06
N GLU A 277 0.21 17.13 -7.64
CA GLU A 277 0.70 17.37 -6.30
C GLU A 277 -0.46 17.22 -5.30
N LEU A 278 -0.25 16.43 -4.28
CA LEU A 278 -1.17 16.29 -3.15
C LEU A 278 -0.64 17.09 -1.96
N ASP A 279 -1.56 17.73 -1.24
CA ASP A 279 -1.24 18.36 0.04
C ASP A 279 -0.68 17.29 0.98
N SER A 280 0.59 17.44 1.36
CA SER A 280 1.30 16.53 2.26
C SER A 280 1.08 16.91 3.73
#